data_c0dea36fdc669b1cc8fe11673cfb244e
#
_entry.id   c0dea36fdc669b1cc8fe11673cfb244e
#
_cell.length_a   1.000
_cell.length_b   1.000
_cell.length_c   1.000
_cell.angle_alpha   90.00
_cell.angle_beta   90.00
_cell.angle_gamma   90.00
#
_symmetry.space_group_name_H-M   'P 1'
#
loop_
_entity.id
_entity.type
_entity.pdbx_description
1 polymer ?
#
loop_
_entity_poly.entity_id
_entity_poly.type
_entity_poly.pdbx_seq_one_letter_code
_entity_poly.pdbx_strand_id
1 'polypeptide(L)'
;MEKADVVIVGAGVIGCAIARELSKFQLKIIVIEKNLDVCFETSGRNSAVLHGGFAYDIGSLKAECCVEGNQEFDKVAKELDVPFKRTGKLLVGNSEEDYEKLEATLKQGEQNGCEGLRMVSEHEIKKMVPLAKGKFGIFSPNSGIMDPFQYVVGLAENAKDNGVSFFFGAKVRYICRE
;
A
#
# COMPACT_ATOMS: atom_id res chain seq x y z
N MET A 1 -33.65 -12.51 -8.41
CA MET A 1 -32.16 -12.42 -8.53
C MET A 1 -31.82 -10.95 -8.66
N GLU A 2 -30.89 -10.50 -7.89
CA GLU A 2 -30.38 -9.15 -8.02
C GLU A 2 -29.40 -9.09 -9.20
N LYS A 3 -29.59 -8.11 -10.10
CA LYS A 3 -28.68 -7.91 -11.26
C LYS A 3 -27.68 -6.82 -10.90
N ALA A 4 -26.43 -6.99 -11.30
CA ALA A 4 -25.36 -6.01 -11.16
C ALA A 4 -24.57 -5.92 -12.47
N ASP A 5 -23.97 -4.76 -12.72
CA ASP A 5 -23.04 -4.56 -13.84
C ASP A 5 -21.65 -5.11 -13.49
N VAL A 6 -21.26 -4.98 -12.20
CA VAL A 6 -19.98 -5.46 -11.69
C VAL A 6 -20.18 -6.16 -10.36
N VAL A 7 -19.56 -7.33 -10.21
CA VAL A 7 -19.46 -8.05 -8.93
C VAL A 7 -18.00 -8.18 -8.54
N ILE A 8 -17.63 -7.68 -7.35
CA ILE A 8 -16.29 -7.77 -6.78
C ILE A 8 -16.31 -8.83 -5.69
N VAL A 9 -15.40 -9.81 -5.77
CA VAL A 9 -15.29 -10.89 -4.78
C VAL A 9 -14.14 -10.58 -3.83
N GLY A 10 -14.48 -10.30 -2.57
CA GLY A 10 -13.57 -9.96 -1.48
C GLY A 10 -13.57 -8.48 -1.14
N ALA A 11 -13.70 -8.16 0.16
CA ALA A 11 -13.65 -6.80 0.72
C ALA A 11 -12.33 -6.54 1.47
N GLY A 12 -11.22 -6.99 0.92
CA GLY A 12 -9.88 -6.53 1.29
C GLY A 12 -9.54 -5.20 0.60
N VAL A 13 -8.31 -4.69 0.81
CA VAL A 13 -7.87 -3.40 0.27
C VAL A 13 -8.06 -3.29 -1.24
N ILE A 14 -7.76 -4.33 -2.00
CA ILE A 14 -7.90 -4.32 -3.47
C ILE A 14 -9.37 -4.22 -3.87
N GLY A 15 -10.25 -5.07 -3.30
CA GLY A 15 -11.67 -5.05 -3.63
C GLY A 15 -12.33 -3.73 -3.26
N CYS A 16 -12.02 -3.17 -2.09
CA CYS A 16 -12.55 -1.88 -1.65
C CYS A 16 -12.02 -0.71 -2.51
N ALA A 17 -10.75 -0.74 -2.92
CA ALA A 17 -10.18 0.27 -3.80
C ALA A 17 -10.82 0.23 -5.20
N ILE A 18 -11.01 -0.96 -5.78
CA ILE A 18 -11.72 -1.14 -7.06
C ILE A 18 -13.17 -0.66 -6.94
N ALA A 19 -13.85 -1.02 -5.85
CA ALA A 19 -15.23 -0.59 -5.60
C ALA A 19 -15.34 0.94 -5.56
N ARG A 20 -14.43 1.61 -4.83
CA ARG A 20 -14.35 3.07 -4.76
C ARG A 20 -14.10 3.70 -6.13
N GLU A 21 -13.15 3.19 -6.90
CA GLU A 21 -12.85 3.75 -8.22
C GLU A 21 -14.02 3.57 -9.19
N LEU A 22 -14.66 2.40 -9.21
CA LEU A 22 -15.80 2.13 -10.07
C LEU A 22 -17.07 2.88 -9.64
N SER A 23 -17.21 3.24 -8.36
CA SER A 23 -18.35 4.02 -7.87
C SER A 23 -18.44 5.44 -8.46
N LYS A 24 -17.39 5.91 -9.12
CA LYS A 24 -17.39 7.17 -9.89
C LYS A 24 -18.24 7.10 -11.18
N PHE A 25 -18.64 5.90 -11.58
CA PHE A 25 -19.41 5.66 -12.80
C PHE A 25 -20.83 5.24 -12.46
N GLN A 26 -21.76 5.40 -13.42
CA GLN A 26 -23.16 4.96 -13.27
C GLN A 26 -23.27 3.44 -13.46
N LEU A 27 -22.74 2.68 -12.52
CA LEU A 27 -22.73 1.22 -12.50
C LEU A 27 -23.38 0.70 -11.22
N LYS A 28 -24.16 -0.38 -11.35
CA LYS A 28 -24.61 -1.14 -10.19
C LYS A 28 -23.51 -2.11 -9.75
N ILE A 29 -22.84 -1.78 -8.66
CA ILE A 29 -21.67 -2.51 -8.17
C ILE A 29 -22.05 -3.26 -6.88
N ILE A 30 -21.66 -4.53 -6.81
CA ILE A 30 -21.86 -5.38 -5.64
C ILE A 30 -20.50 -5.92 -5.21
N VAL A 31 -20.17 -5.80 -3.91
CA VAL A 31 -19.03 -6.45 -3.27
C VAL A 31 -19.54 -7.60 -2.41
N ILE A 32 -18.98 -8.80 -2.59
CA ILE A 32 -19.34 -10.00 -1.83
C ILE A 32 -18.14 -10.43 -0.99
N GLU A 33 -18.31 -10.51 0.33
CA GLU A 33 -17.26 -10.88 1.29
C GLU A 33 -17.72 -12.08 2.13
N LYS A 34 -16.83 -13.07 2.28
CA LYS A 34 -17.10 -14.29 3.07
C LYS A 34 -17.13 -14.04 4.58
N ASN A 35 -16.35 -13.05 5.04
CA ASN A 35 -16.29 -12.67 6.45
C ASN A 35 -17.41 -11.67 6.80
N LEU A 36 -17.52 -11.35 8.08
CA LEU A 36 -18.61 -10.48 8.59
C LEU A 36 -18.33 -8.99 8.40
N ASP A 37 -17.13 -8.63 7.96
CA ASP A 37 -16.76 -7.24 7.73
C ASP A 37 -15.58 -7.15 6.74
N VAL A 38 -15.16 -5.94 6.37
CA VAL A 38 -13.98 -5.67 5.55
C VAL A 38 -12.68 -5.97 6.30
N CYS A 39 -11.57 -6.10 5.61
CA CYS A 39 -10.22 -6.15 6.19
C CYS A 39 -9.91 -7.37 7.10
N PHE A 40 -10.67 -8.43 7.06
CA PHE A 40 -10.51 -9.59 7.97
C PHE A 40 -9.30 -10.48 7.67
N GLU A 41 -8.75 -10.41 6.48
CA GLU A 41 -7.63 -11.26 6.03
C GLU A 41 -6.31 -10.45 5.97
N THR A 42 -5.49 -10.68 4.95
CA THR A 42 -4.15 -10.11 4.77
C THR A 42 -4.09 -8.59 4.87
N SER A 43 -5.16 -7.88 4.43
CA SER A 43 -5.21 -6.42 4.46
C SER A 43 -5.13 -5.84 5.88
N GLY A 44 -5.61 -6.57 6.89
CA GLY A 44 -5.50 -6.19 8.30
C GLY A 44 -4.35 -6.90 9.06
N ARG A 45 -3.54 -7.72 8.37
CA ARG A 45 -2.49 -8.54 8.99
C ARG A 45 -1.16 -8.34 8.28
N ASN A 46 -0.69 -7.10 8.28
CA ASN A 46 0.56 -6.67 7.66
C ASN A 46 1.33 -5.72 8.58
N SER A 47 2.48 -5.26 8.16
CA SER A 47 3.36 -4.40 8.95
C SER A 47 2.97 -2.92 8.92
N ALA A 48 1.89 -2.55 8.27
CA ALA A 48 1.41 -1.17 8.15
C ALA A 48 2.42 -0.19 7.49
N VAL A 49 3.38 -0.72 6.75
CA VAL A 49 4.43 0.08 6.11
C VAL A 49 3.92 0.64 4.78
N LEU A 50 4.02 1.95 4.64
CA LEU A 50 3.89 2.64 3.38
C LEU A 50 5.24 2.59 2.65
N HIS A 51 5.35 1.68 1.68
CA HIS A 51 6.59 1.42 0.96
C HIS A 51 6.89 2.51 -0.08
N GLY A 52 8.18 2.83 -0.26
CA GLY A 52 8.64 3.83 -1.25
C GLY A 52 8.96 3.26 -2.64
N GLY A 53 8.93 1.94 -2.83
CA GLY A 53 9.16 1.31 -4.16
C GLY A 53 10.63 1.03 -4.54
N PHE A 54 11.59 1.50 -3.75
CA PHE A 54 13.01 1.51 -4.13
C PHE A 54 13.68 0.13 -4.25
N ALA A 55 13.13 -0.90 -3.62
CA ALA A 55 13.72 -2.24 -3.57
C ALA A 55 13.02 -3.27 -4.47
N TYR A 56 12.20 -2.83 -5.42
CA TYR A 56 11.52 -3.71 -6.37
C TYR A 56 12.20 -3.70 -7.74
N ASP A 57 12.08 -4.79 -8.49
CA ASP A 57 12.70 -4.95 -9.79
C ASP A 57 12.26 -3.86 -10.75
N ILE A 58 13.23 -3.28 -11.46
CA ILE A 58 13.03 -2.20 -12.43
C ILE A 58 12.08 -2.64 -13.53
N GLY A 59 11.11 -1.78 -13.88
CA GLY A 59 10.11 -2.05 -14.90
C GLY A 59 9.07 -3.12 -14.51
N SER A 60 9.06 -3.56 -13.24
CA SER A 60 8.00 -4.42 -12.74
C SER A 60 6.74 -3.60 -12.40
N LEU A 61 5.56 -4.15 -12.68
CA LEU A 61 4.29 -3.55 -12.27
C LEU A 61 4.24 -3.26 -10.76
N LYS A 62 4.94 -4.07 -9.97
CA LYS A 62 5.06 -3.87 -8.53
C LYS A 62 5.84 -2.61 -8.16
N ALA A 63 6.92 -2.29 -8.89
CA ALA A 63 7.69 -1.06 -8.69
C ALA A 63 6.84 0.15 -9.09
N GLU A 64 6.26 0.12 -10.28
CA GLU A 64 5.42 1.19 -10.83
C GLU A 64 4.25 1.51 -9.88
N CYS A 65 3.39 0.54 -9.59
CA CYS A 65 2.23 0.74 -8.69
C CYS A 65 2.65 1.15 -7.27
N CYS A 66 3.81 0.70 -6.77
CA CYS A 66 4.28 1.08 -5.45
C CYS A 66 4.71 2.55 -5.40
N VAL A 67 5.44 3.02 -6.42
CA VAL A 67 5.88 4.42 -6.52
C VAL A 67 4.70 5.36 -6.71
N GLU A 68 3.82 5.08 -7.68
CA GLU A 68 2.60 5.84 -7.92
C GLU A 68 1.69 5.89 -6.69
N GLY A 69 1.40 4.72 -6.10
CA GLY A 69 0.58 4.63 -4.90
C GLY A 69 1.19 5.36 -3.70
N ASN A 70 2.52 5.38 -3.58
CA ASN A 70 3.21 6.14 -2.54
C ASN A 70 3.05 7.66 -2.75
N GLN A 71 3.18 8.15 -3.97
CA GLN A 71 3.05 9.57 -4.32
C GLN A 71 1.61 10.07 -4.11
N GLU A 72 0.62 9.26 -4.44
CA GLU A 72 -0.80 9.59 -4.30
C GLU A 72 -1.34 9.42 -2.87
N PHE A 73 -0.63 8.67 -2.02
CA PHE A 73 -1.17 8.20 -0.73
C PHE A 73 -1.62 9.32 0.20
N ASP A 74 -0.85 10.41 0.32
CA ASP A 74 -1.17 11.51 1.24
C ASP A 74 -2.50 12.17 0.90
N LYS A 75 -2.81 12.28 -0.41
CA LYS A 75 -4.07 12.80 -0.89
C LYS A 75 -5.22 11.85 -0.54
N VAL A 76 -5.07 10.58 -0.89
CA VAL A 76 -6.11 9.55 -0.63
C VAL A 76 -6.33 9.39 0.87
N ALA A 77 -5.27 9.37 1.68
CA ALA A 77 -5.37 9.25 3.14
C ALA A 77 -6.14 10.43 3.76
N LYS A 78 -5.93 11.65 3.26
CA LYS A 78 -6.68 12.83 3.71
C LYS A 78 -8.15 12.78 3.27
N GLU A 79 -8.43 12.32 2.06
CA GLU A 79 -9.81 12.17 1.55
C GLU A 79 -10.62 11.15 2.36
N LEU A 80 -9.95 10.13 2.90
CA LEU A 80 -10.54 9.02 3.66
C LEU A 80 -10.35 9.14 5.18
N ASP A 81 -9.77 10.24 5.67
CA ASP A 81 -9.44 10.47 7.09
C ASP A 81 -8.60 9.35 7.71
N VAL A 82 -7.62 8.83 6.96
CA VAL A 82 -6.75 7.74 7.38
C VAL A 82 -5.51 8.28 8.09
N PRO A 83 -5.25 7.87 9.33
CA PRO A 83 -4.02 8.24 10.03
C PRO A 83 -2.79 7.64 9.36
N PHE A 84 -1.80 8.49 9.08
CA PHE A 84 -0.51 8.06 8.55
C PHE A 84 0.62 8.99 9.01
N LYS A 85 1.85 8.50 8.88
CA LYS A 85 3.04 9.30 9.19
C LYS A 85 4.19 8.93 8.25
N ARG A 86 4.78 9.93 7.59
CA ARG A 86 6.03 9.79 6.82
C ARG A 86 7.20 9.72 7.80
N THR A 87 7.49 8.52 8.32
CA THR A 87 8.59 8.29 9.28
C THR A 87 9.94 8.12 8.61
N GLY A 88 9.93 7.92 7.30
CA GLY A 88 11.07 7.43 6.55
C GLY A 88 11.34 5.95 6.80
N LYS A 89 12.26 5.40 6.04
CA LYS A 89 12.80 4.04 6.18
C LYS A 89 14.31 4.08 6.05
N LEU A 90 14.97 3.42 6.98
CA LEU A 90 16.42 3.28 7.00
C LEU A 90 16.79 1.82 6.70
N LEU A 91 17.62 1.59 5.69
CA LEU A 91 18.25 0.32 5.40
C LEU A 91 19.73 0.46 5.71
N VAL A 92 20.29 -0.40 6.57
CA VAL A 92 21.67 -0.26 7.09
C VAL A 92 22.54 -1.44 6.70
N GLY A 93 23.84 -1.17 6.55
CA GLY A 93 24.89 -2.14 6.26
C GLY A 93 26.11 -1.94 7.13
N ASN A 94 26.94 -2.99 7.25
CA ASN A 94 28.14 -3.02 8.10
C ASN A 94 29.38 -3.54 7.37
N SER A 95 29.24 -4.27 6.27
CA SER A 95 30.30 -4.87 5.47
C SER A 95 30.44 -4.20 4.10
N GLU A 96 31.57 -4.41 3.43
CA GLU A 96 31.79 -3.91 2.06
C GLU A 96 30.76 -4.48 1.07
N GLU A 97 30.41 -5.76 1.23
CA GLU A 97 29.34 -6.39 0.44
C GLU A 97 27.98 -5.73 0.67
N ASP A 98 27.67 -5.31 1.90
CA ASP A 98 26.44 -4.55 2.18
C ASP A 98 26.46 -3.19 1.49
N TYR A 99 27.64 -2.52 1.44
CA TYR A 99 27.78 -1.24 0.79
C TYR A 99 27.45 -1.32 -0.71
N GLU A 100 28.04 -2.31 -1.41
CA GLU A 100 27.76 -2.55 -2.83
C GLU A 100 26.28 -2.83 -3.10
N LYS A 101 25.62 -3.64 -2.23
CA LYS A 101 24.19 -3.93 -2.32
C LYS A 101 23.34 -2.67 -2.10
N LEU A 102 23.73 -1.81 -1.16
CA LEU A 102 23.04 -0.56 -0.90
C LEU A 102 23.20 0.41 -2.08
N GLU A 103 24.39 0.54 -2.66
CA GLU A 103 24.57 1.35 -3.87
C GLU A 103 23.72 0.85 -5.05
N ALA A 104 23.67 -0.47 -5.26
CA ALA A 104 22.84 -1.07 -6.29
C ALA A 104 21.34 -0.78 -6.02
N THR A 105 20.91 -0.89 -4.74
CA THR A 105 19.53 -0.61 -4.34
C THR A 105 19.18 0.88 -4.49
N LEU A 106 20.12 1.78 -4.21
CA LEU A 106 19.92 3.21 -4.43
C LEU A 106 19.69 3.51 -5.91
N LYS A 107 20.57 3.02 -6.79
CA LYS A 107 20.45 3.18 -8.25
C LYS A 107 19.12 2.58 -8.77
N GLN A 108 18.76 1.41 -8.27
CA GLN A 108 17.46 0.77 -8.61
C GLN A 108 16.28 1.64 -8.20
N GLY A 109 16.32 2.21 -6.99
CA GLY A 109 15.26 3.09 -6.51
C GLY A 109 15.14 4.38 -7.33
N GLU A 110 16.26 4.98 -7.72
CA GLU A 110 16.30 6.16 -8.62
C GLU A 110 15.68 5.83 -9.99
N GLN A 111 16.01 4.66 -10.56
CA GLN A 111 15.44 4.20 -11.82
C GLN A 111 13.94 3.86 -11.72
N ASN A 112 13.48 3.45 -10.56
CA ASN A 112 12.05 3.27 -10.28
C ASN A 112 11.30 4.60 -10.07
N GLY A 113 12.00 5.75 -10.04
CA GLY A 113 11.40 7.06 -9.81
C GLY A 113 11.16 7.40 -8.34
N CYS A 114 11.85 6.72 -7.41
CA CYS A 114 11.78 7.05 -5.99
C CYS A 114 12.56 8.32 -5.68
N GLU A 115 11.88 9.35 -5.18
CA GLU A 115 12.48 10.65 -4.87
C GLU A 115 13.11 10.69 -3.48
N GLY A 116 14.19 11.46 -3.34
CA GLY A 116 14.81 11.78 -2.06
C GLY A 116 15.59 10.65 -1.41
N LEU A 117 15.82 9.53 -2.12
CA LEU A 117 16.71 8.47 -1.65
C LEU A 117 18.13 9.00 -1.54
N ARG A 118 18.84 8.61 -0.47
CA ARG A 118 20.23 8.98 -0.33
C ARG A 118 21.01 8.02 0.56
N MET A 119 22.31 7.91 0.32
CA MET A 119 23.23 7.27 1.26
C MET A 119 23.32 8.10 2.54
N VAL A 120 23.50 7.42 3.66
CA VAL A 120 23.69 8.02 4.99
C VAL A 120 24.87 7.39 5.71
N SER A 121 25.60 8.21 6.46
CA SER A 121 26.74 7.81 7.29
C SER A 121 26.32 7.23 8.63
N GLU A 122 27.25 6.57 9.34
CA GLU A 122 27.04 6.08 10.71
C GLU A 122 26.57 7.18 11.65
N HIS A 123 27.12 8.40 11.53
CA HIS A 123 26.72 9.54 12.35
C HIS A 123 25.26 9.94 12.12
N GLU A 124 24.81 9.98 10.85
CA GLU A 124 23.42 10.28 10.51
C GLU A 124 22.47 9.18 10.96
N ILE A 125 22.87 7.91 10.82
CA ILE A 125 22.12 6.75 11.32
C ILE A 125 21.86 6.88 12.81
N LYS A 126 22.91 7.13 13.61
CA LYS A 126 22.81 7.30 15.06
C LYS A 126 21.95 8.51 15.46
N LYS A 127 22.01 9.58 14.67
CA LYS A 127 21.16 10.76 14.91
C LYS A 127 19.69 10.49 14.65
N MET A 128 19.36 9.72 13.59
CA MET A 128 17.97 9.36 13.23
C MET A 128 17.42 8.27 14.14
N VAL A 129 18.23 7.23 14.41
CA VAL A 129 17.83 6.04 15.18
C VAL A 129 18.98 5.67 16.13
N PRO A 130 19.02 6.21 17.35
CA PRO A 130 20.17 6.06 18.27
C PRO A 130 20.59 4.62 18.57
N LEU A 131 19.65 3.66 18.53
CA LEU A 131 19.90 2.25 18.80
C LEU A 131 20.28 1.44 17.54
N ALA A 132 20.17 2.02 16.36
CA ALA A 132 20.53 1.32 15.12
C ALA A 132 22.06 1.16 15.03
N LYS A 133 22.49 -0.03 14.60
CA LYS A 133 23.89 -0.36 14.37
C LYS A 133 24.11 -0.47 12.85
N GLY A 134 24.79 0.50 12.26
CA GLY A 134 25.13 0.51 10.84
C GLY A 134 26.25 1.50 10.58
N LYS A 135 27.22 1.12 9.74
CA LYS A 135 28.30 2.02 9.29
C LYS A 135 27.85 2.97 8.21
N PHE A 136 26.88 2.54 7.41
CA PHE A 136 26.29 3.27 6.30
C PHE A 136 24.90 2.72 6.01
N GLY A 137 24.12 3.42 5.21
CA GLY A 137 22.78 2.98 4.85
C GLY A 137 22.14 3.82 3.76
N ILE A 138 20.92 3.45 3.38
CA ILE A 138 20.03 4.26 2.55
C ILE A 138 18.91 4.80 3.42
N PHE A 139 18.61 6.07 3.27
CA PHE A 139 17.43 6.69 3.84
C PHE A 139 16.40 6.97 2.72
N SER A 140 15.18 6.48 2.91
CA SER A 140 14.01 6.72 2.06
C SER A 140 13.02 7.61 2.80
N PRO A 141 12.95 8.91 2.53
CA PRO A 141 12.09 9.85 3.27
C PRO A 141 10.60 9.60 3.01
N ASN A 142 10.25 9.13 1.83
CA ASN A 142 8.87 8.92 1.40
C ASN A 142 8.24 7.62 1.91
N SER A 143 8.99 6.78 2.61
CA SER A 143 8.44 5.64 3.33
C SER A 143 7.75 6.09 4.62
N GLY A 144 6.79 5.32 5.10
CA GLY A 144 6.04 5.68 6.31
C GLY A 144 5.27 4.53 6.90
N ILE A 145 4.37 4.87 7.80
CA ILE A 145 3.40 3.95 8.41
C ILE A 145 1.99 4.53 8.27
N MET A 146 1.00 3.67 8.18
CA MET A 146 -0.41 4.06 8.10
C MET A 146 -1.28 3.08 8.90
N ASP A 147 -2.53 3.44 9.17
CA ASP A 147 -3.50 2.50 9.73
C ASP A 147 -4.16 1.68 8.60
N PRO A 148 -3.82 0.38 8.43
CA PRO A 148 -4.34 -0.43 7.35
C PRO A 148 -5.83 -0.77 7.53
N PHE A 149 -6.33 -0.81 8.77
CA PHE A 149 -7.76 -1.03 9.03
C PHE A 149 -8.57 0.18 8.61
N GLN A 150 -8.22 1.36 9.11
CA GLN A 150 -8.92 2.59 8.74
C GLN A 150 -8.83 2.88 7.25
N TYR A 151 -7.73 2.53 6.60
CA TYR A 151 -7.61 2.66 5.15
C TYR A 151 -8.63 1.81 4.39
N VAL A 152 -8.78 0.53 4.75
CA VAL A 152 -9.76 -0.34 4.08
C VAL A 152 -11.20 0.04 4.42
N VAL A 153 -11.46 0.42 5.68
CA VAL A 153 -12.77 0.91 6.11
C VAL A 153 -13.14 2.18 5.35
N GLY A 154 -12.25 3.18 5.29
CA GLY A 154 -12.50 4.42 4.56
C GLY A 154 -12.76 4.20 3.07
N LEU A 155 -12.03 3.28 2.42
CA LEU A 155 -12.30 2.89 1.03
C LEU A 155 -13.70 2.29 0.87
N ALA A 156 -14.11 1.39 1.78
CA ALA A 156 -15.40 0.72 1.72
C ALA A 156 -16.57 1.68 2.01
N GLU A 157 -16.45 2.54 3.03
CA GLU A 157 -17.44 3.55 3.38
C GLU A 157 -17.63 4.54 2.22
N ASN A 158 -16.54 5.07 1.67
CA ASN A 158 -16.61 5.96 0.52
C ASN A 158 -17.29 5.30 -0.70
N ALA A 159 -16.95 4.03 -0.98
CA ALA A 159 -17.64 3.28 -2.05
C ALA A 159 -19.14 3.11 -1.76
N LYS A 160 -19.50 2.77 -0.53
CA LYS A 160 -20.89 2.59 -0.08
C LYS A 160 -21.69 3.89 -0.19
N ASP A 161 -21.12 5.01 0.23
CA ASP A 161 -21.74 6.33 0.14
C ASP A 161 -22.02 6.74 -1.32
N ASN A 162 -21.22 6.21 -2.25
CA ASN A 162 -21.39 6.38 -3.69
C ASN A 162 -22.20 5.23 -4.35
N GLY A 163 -22.99 4.47 -3.58
CA GLY A 163 -24.00 3.53 -4.09
C GLY A 163 -23.53 2.09 -4.27
N VAL A 164 -22.33 1.72 -3.86
CA VAL A 164 -21.88 0.31 -3.88
C VAL A 164 -22.57 -0.50 -2.79
N SER A 165 -23.08 -1.68 -3.13
CA SER A 165 -23.71 -2.60 -2.17
C SER A 165 -22.68 -3.62 -1.66
N PHE A 166 -22.61 -3.81 -0.34
CA PHE A 166 -21.76 -4.81 0.29
C PHE A 166 -22.59 -5.94 0.90
N PHE A 167 -22.24 -7.20 0.60
CA PHE A 167 -22.83 -8.40 1.18
C PHE A 167 -21.78 -9.17 1.96
N PHE A 168 -21.87 -9.13 3.28
CA PHE A 168 -20.99 -9.84 4.21
C PHE A 168 -21.53 -11.22 4.58
N GLY A 169 -20.65 -12.11 5.06
CA GLY A 169 -20.99 -13.48 5.43
C GLY A 169 -21.36 -14.37 4.23
N ALA A 170 -21.07 -13.91 3.01
CA ALA A 170 -21.46 -14.56 1.76
C ALA A 170 -20.24 -15.10 1.01
N LYS A 171 -20.04 -16.42 1.08
CA LYS A 171 -18.92 -17.10 0.39
C LYS A 171 -19.31 -17.47 -1.04
N VAL A 172 -18.67 -16.87 -2.03
CA VAL A 172 -18.79 -17.27 -3.45
C VAL A 172 -18.27 -18.69 -3.60
N ARG A 173 -19.08 -19.60 -4.15
CA ARG A 173 -18.74 -21.01 -4.34
C ARG A 173 -18.28 -21.32 -5.74
N TYR A 174 -18.96 -20.76 -6.73
CA TYR A 174 -18.63 -20.94 -8.15
C TYR A 174 -19.19 -19.77 -8.96
N ILE A 175 -18.65 -19.59 -10.15
CA ILE A 175 -19.09 -18.63 -11.14
C ILE A 175 -19.44 -19.41 -12.40
N CYS A 176 -20.67 -19.26 -12.92
CA CYS A 176 -21.10 -19.86 -14.16
C CYS A 176 -21.16 -18.80 -15.27
N ARG A 177 -20.80 -19.17 -16.48
CA ARG A 177 -21.16 -18.44 -17.69
C ARG A 177 -22.49 -19.02 -18.23
N GLU A 178 -23.42 -18.14 -18.53
CA GLU A 178 -24.60 -18.47 -19.35
C GLU A 178 -24.24 -18.43 -20.83
#